data_b06ede24eeb2c8ce11706f5624c0b02a
#
_entry.id   b06ede24eeb2c8ce11706f5624c0b02a
#
_cell.length_a   1.000
_cell.length_b   1.000
_cell.length_c   1.000
_cell.angle_alpha   90.00
_cell.angle_beta   90.00
_cell.angle_gamma   90.00
#
_symmetry.space_group_name_H-M   'P 1'
#
loop_
_entity.id
_entity.type
_entity.pdbx_description
1 polymer ?
#
loop_
_entity_poly.entity_id
_entity_poly.type
_entity_poly.pdbx_seq_one_letter_code
_entity_poly.pdbx_strand_id
1 'polypeptide(L)'
;MRSKQSQPDKQSYRTAILRYAQRDQAMRQQYLVGSRAWDASLDADSTEFLRTLLQHSPDIDFMEHCLELMKAAPRGEVALRDIAFLEDRVCLLRGRSQIYGSQFQGRGKTLRLYPVQDTERLDERRAAMGLPPFAEYEKQIRQMY
;
A
#
# COMPACT_ATOMS: atom_id res chain seq x y z
N MET A 1 -32.55 -15.55 1.48
CA MET A 1 -31.44 -15.91 0.56
C MET A 1 -30.40 -14.80 0.63
N ARG A 2 -29.26 -15.09 1.23
CA ARG A 2 -28.12 -14.19 1.15
C ARG A 2 -27.53 -14.37 -0.26
N SER A 3 -27.62 -13.34 -1.09
CA SER A 3 -26.89 -13.30 -2.34
C SER A 3 -25.41 -13.48 -2.04
N LYS A 4 -24.81 -14.55 -2.57
CA LYS A 4 -23.36 -14.70 -2.63
C LYS A 4 -22.83 -13.52 -3.45
N GLN A 5 -22.37 -12.47 -2.78
CA GLN A 5 -21.50 -11.53 -3.43
C GLN A 5 -20.27 -12.32 -3.85
N SER A 6 -20.12 -12.52 -5.15
CA SER A 6 -18.91 -13.12 -5.71
C SER A 6 -17.75 -12.22 -5.33
N GLN A 7 -16.81 -12.73 -4.53
CA GLN A 7 -15.58 -12.01 -4.27
C GLN A 7 -14.88 -11.74 -5.61
N PRO A 8 -14.39 -10.51 -5.84
CA PRO A 8 -13.63 -10.23 -7.04
C PRO A 8 -12.39 -11.13 -7.08
N ASP A 9 -12.15 -11.75 -8.22
CA ASP A 9 -10.94 -12.54 -8.43
C ASP A 9 -9.70 -11.62 -8.58
N LYS A 10 -8.52 -12.22 -8.58
CA LYS A 10 -7.23 -11.51 -8.74
C LYS A 10 -7.19 -10.65 -10.00
N GLN A 11 -7.74 -11.15 -11.08
CA GLN A 11 -7.82 -10.45 -12.36
C GLN A 11 -8.75 -9.23 -12.27
N SER A 12 -9.84 -9.35 -11.55
CA SER A 12 -10.84 -8.31 -11.39
C SER A 12 -10.31 -7.08 -10.66
N TYR A 13 -9.64 -7.24 -9.52
CA TYR A 13 -9.11 -6.10 -8.79
C TYR A 13 -7.92 -5.45 -9.50
N ARG A 14 -7.03 -6.22 -10.11
CA ARG A 14 -5.93 -5.70 -10.94
C ARG A 14 -6.46 -4.87 -12.09
N THR A 15 -7.44 -5.39 -12.82
CA THR A 15 -8.09 -4.68 -13.92
C THR A 15 -8.72 -3.38 -13.45
N ALA A 16 -9.36 -3.35 -12.30
CA ALA A 16 -9.95 -2.13 -11.73
C ALA A 16 -8.90 -1.07 -11.41
N ILE A 17 -7.79 -1.45 -10.76
CA ILE A 17 -6.67 -0.55 -10.47
C ILE A 17 -6.06 0.00 -11.75
N LEU A 18 -5.80 -0.86 -12.72
CA LEU A 18 -5.21 -0.48 -13.99
C LEU A 18 -6.11 0.48 -14.80
N ARG A 19 -7.40 0.22 -14.83
CA ARG A 19 -8.38 1.11 -15.48
C ARG A 19 -8.42 2.47 -14.82
N TYR A 20 -8.38 2.51 -13.48
CA TYR A 20 -8.37 3.77 -12.76
C TYR A 20 -7.10 4.57 -13.04
N ALA A 21 -5.93 3.93 -12.98
CA ALA A 21 -4.65 4.54 -13.29
C ALA A 21 -4.58 5.07 -14.74
N GLN A 22 -5.19 4.36 -15.69
CA GLN A 22 -5.27 4.81 -17.09
C GLN A 22 -6.14 6.06 -17.29
N ARG A 23 -7.14 6.28 -16.44
CA ARG A 23 -8.01 7.47 -16.50
C ARG A 23 -7.35 8.70 -15.91
N ASP A 24 -6.43 8.51 -14.98
CA ASP A 24 -5.72 9.61 -14.33
C ASP A 24 -4.52 10.03 -15.19
N GLN A 25 -4.65 11.19 -15.84
CA GLN A 25 -3.61 11.72 -16.72
C GLN A 25 -2.32 12.06 -15.97
N ALA A 26 -2.40 12.49 -14.71
CA ALA A 26 -1.23 12.76 -13.88
C ALA A 26 -0.48 11.48 -13.54
N MET A 27 -1.21 10.41 -13.26
CA MET A 27 -0.66 9.08 -13.06
C MET A 27 0.04 8.57 -14.33
N ARG A 28 -0.56 8.77 -15.49
CA ARG A 28 0.07 8.41 -16.77
C ARG A 28 1.40 9.11 -17.00
N GLN A 29 1.46 10.41 -16.75
CA GLN A 29 2.68 11.19 -16.96
C GLN A 29 3.78 10.82 -15.99
N GLN A 30 3.45 10.46 -14.76
CA GLN A 30 4.42 10.20 -13.71
C GLN A 30 4.92 8.75 -13.68
N TYR A 31 4.07 7.78 -13.98
CA TYR A 31 4.35 6.36 -13.79
C TYR A 31 4.29 5.51 -15.06
N LEU A 32 3.71 6.03 -16.13
CA LEU A 32 3.53 5.30 -17.38
C LEU A 32 4.43 5.84 -18.48
N VAL A 33 5.63 6.23 -18.14
CA VAL A 33 6.63 6.68 -19.12
C VAL A 33 7.09 5.46 -19.94
N GLY A 34 6.29 5.16 -20.95
CA GLY A 34 6.55 4.10 -21.90
C GLY A 34 5.62 2.91 -21.75
N SER A 35 4.89 2.63 -22.80
CA SER A 35 3.97 1.50 -22.93
C SER A 35 4.62 0.15 -22.59
N ARG A 36 5.93 -0.02 -22.87
CA ARG A 36 6.65 -1.27 -22.61
C ARG A 36 6.79 -1.63 -21.14
N ALA A 37 7.07 -0.65 -20.27
CA ALA A 37 7.16 -0.90 -18.83
C ALA A 37 5.79 -1.23 -18.24
N TRP A 38 4.75 -0.62 -18.79
CA TRP A 38 3.37 -0.86 -18.43
C TRP A 38 2.91 -2.26 -18.86
N ASP A 39 3.13 -2.61 -20.11
CA ASP A 39 2.75 -3.92 -20.66
C ASP A 39 3.51 -5.05 -19.96
N ALA A 40 4.80 -4.88 -19.72
CA ALA A 40 5.61 -5.83 -18.97
C ALA A 40 5.14 -6.00 -17.53
N SER A 41 4.63 -4.94 -16.88
CA SER A 41 4.10 -5.01 -15.52
C SER A 41 2.73 -5.67 -15.44
N LEU A 42 1.98 -5.72 -16.54
CA LEU A 42 0.72 -6.47 -16.62
C LEU A 42 0.95 -7.98 -16.64
N ASP A 43 2.02 -8.42 -17.27
CA ASP A 43 2.38 -9.83 -17.46
C ASP A 43 3.24 -10.40 -16.31
N ALA A 44 4.01 -9.56 -15.64
CA ALA A 44 4.80 -9.95 -14.48
C ALA A 44 3.93 -10.10 -13.23
N ASP A 45 4.44 -10.78 -12.21
CA ASP A 45 3.88 -10.69 -10.87
C ASP A 45 4.04 -9.25 -10.37
N SER A 46 3.07 -8.43 -10.74
CA SER A 46 3.12 -6.97 -10.71
C SER A 46 2.93 -6.37 -9.32
N THR A 47 3.05 -7.18 -8.26
CA THR A 47 2.89 -6.74 -6.86
C THR A 47 3.85 -5.60 -6.53
N GLU A 48 5.10 -5.71 -6.96
CA GLU A 48 6.12 -4.67 -6.74
C GLU A 48 5.79 -3.38 -7.51
N PHE A 49 5.35 -3.50 -8.75
CA PHE A 49 4.95 -2.34 -9.55
C PHE A 49 3.72 -1.64 -8.96
N LEU A 50 2.68 -2.40 -8.59
CA LEU A 50 1.49 -1.87 -7.97
C LEU A 50 1.82 -1.20 -6.62
N ARG A 51 2.66 -1.82 -5.81
CA ARG A 51 3.13 -1.25 -4.56
C ARG A 51 3.82 0.10 -4.77
N THR A 52 4.75 0.16 -5.71
CA THR A 52 5.48 1.40 -6.05
C THR A 52 4.51 2.47 -6.57
N LEU A 53 3.61 2.12 -7.47
CA LEU A 53 2.60 3.00 -8.02
C LEU A 53 1.73 3.62 -6.92
N LEU A 54 1.23 2.79 -6.01
CA LEU A 54 0.33 3.21 -4.96
C LEU A 54 1.02 4.07 -3.90
N GLN A 55 2.26 3.74 -3.54
CA GLN A 55 3.02 4.51 -2.54
C GLN A 55 3.49 5.87 -3.04
N HIS A 56 3.65 6.05 -4.33
CA HIS A 56 4.13 7.29 -4.93
C HIS A 56 3.04 8.09 -5.65
N SER A 57 1.80 7.62 -5.64
CA SER A 57 0.69 8.36 -6.20
C SER A 57 0.43 9.67 -5.45
N PRO A 58 0.24 10.81 -6.15
CA PRO A 58 -0.20 12.05 -5.53
C PRO A 58 -1.70 12.08 -5.23
N ASP A 59 -2.48 11.14 -5.73
CA ASP A 59 -3.94 11.09 -5.61
C ASP A 59 -4.36 10.20 -4.45
N ILE A 60 -4.77 10.84 -3.34
CA ILE A 60 -5.21 10.15 -2.12
C ILE A 60 -6.49 9.34 -2.37
N ASP A 61 -7.43 9.85 -3.14
CA ASP A 61 -8.69 9.16 -3.44
C ASP A 61 -8.42 7.88 -4.23
N PHE A 62 -7.48 7.93 -5.16
CA PHE A 62 -7.01 6.75 -5.87
C PHE A 62 -6.37 5.73 -4.93
N MET A 63 -5.52 6.17 -4.01
CA MET A 63 -4.87 5.28 -3.05
C MET A 63 -5.89 4.61 -2.12
N GLU A 64 -6.89 5.36 -1.64
CA GLU A 64 -7.98 4.80 -0.83
C GLU A 64 -8.80 3.78 -1.61
N HIS A 65 -9.14 4.09 -2.85
CA HIS A 65 -9.86 3.15 -3.72
C HIS A 65 -9.09 1.84 -3.92
N CYS A 66 -7.79 1.93 -4.20
CA CYS A 66 -6.92 0.77 -4.31
C CYS A 66 -6.84 -0.02 -3.01
N LEU A 67 -6.74 0.65 -1.87
CA LEU A 67 -6.74 0.03 -0.55
C LEU A 67 -8.01 -0.80 -0.32
N GLU A 68 -9.18 -0.24 -0.65
CA GLU A 68 -10.46 -0.95 -0.55
C GLU A 68 -10.49 -2.21 -1.43
N LEU A 69 -10.00 -2.09 -2.67
CA LEU A 69 -9.90 -3.24 -3.57
C LEU A 69 -8.94 -4.31 -3.05
N MET A 70 -7.80 -3.90 -2.49
CA MET A 70 -6.82 -4.82 -1.92
C MET A 70 -7.38 -5.56 -0.70
N LYS A 71 -8.11 -4.85 0.17
CA LYS A 71 -8.77 -5.46 1.34
C LYS A 71 -9.89 -6.43 0.94
N ALA A 72 -10.59 -6.15 -0.14
CA ALA A 72 -11.67 -6.99 -0.66
C ALA A 72 -11.16 -8.18 -1.48
N ALA A 73 -9.89 -8.22 -1.86
CA ALA A 73 -9.32 -9.30 -2.64
C ALA A 73 -9.34 -10.63 -1.88
N PRO A 74 -9.45 -11.78 -2.58
CA PRO A 74 -9.40 -13.08 -1.93
C PRO A 74 -8.12 -13.26 -1.11
N ARG A 75 -8.22 -13.96 0.01
CA ARG A 75 -7.10 -14.21 0.92
C ARG A 75 -5.92 -14.84 0.16
N GLY A 76 -4.73 -14.27 0.34
CA GLY A 76 -3.50 -14.71 -0.30
C GLY A 76 -3.22 -14.08 -1.66
N GLU A 77 -4.18 -13.32 -2.24
CA GLU A 77 -3.99 -12.63 -3.51
C GLU A 77 -3.18 -11.33 -3.38
N VAL A 78 -3.28 -10.68 -2.23
CA VAL A 78 -2.52 -9.47 -1.89
C VAL A 78 -1.76 -9.73 -0.61
N ALA A 79 -0.48 -9.35 -0.59
CA ALA A 79 0.33 -9.45 0.62
C ALA A 79 -0.22 -8.52 1.70
N LEU A 80 -0.46 -9.03 2.90
CA LEU A 80 -0.95 -8.25 4.03
C LEU A 80 -0.02 -7.07 4.36
N ARG A 81 1.28 -7.26 4.19
CA ARG A 81 2.29 -6.20 4.33
C ARG A 81 1.99 -5.00 3.44
N ASP A 82 1.65 -5.23 2.18
CA ASP A 82 1.39 -4.16 1.23
C ASP A 82 0.12 -3.40 1.60
N ILE A 83 -0.90 -4.08 2.10
CA ILE A 83 -2.11 -3.45 2.65
C ILE A 83 -1.74 -2.56 3.85
N ALA A 84 -0.96 -3.07 4.79
CA ALA A 84 -0.55 -2.32 5.97
C ALA A 84 0.22 -1.04 5.63
N PHE A 85 1.18 -1.13 4.72
CA PHE A 85 1.98 0.03 4.28
C PHE A 85 1.13 1.08 3.57
N LEU A 86 0.23 0.67 2.68
CA LEU A 86 -0.67 1.59 1.99
C LEU A 86 -1.66 2.24 2.96
N GLU A 87 -2.20 1.48 3.91
CA GLU A 87 -3.12 2.00 4.91
C GLU A 87 -2.48 3.06 5.79
N ASP A 88 -1.27 2.84 6.25
CA ASP A 88 -0.50 3.83 7.00
C ASP A 88 -0.30 5.11 6.20
N ARG A 89 0.08 4.99 4.94
CA ARG A 89 0.29 6.13 4.08
C ARG A 89 -0.99 6.91 3.83
N VAL A 90 -2.11 6.25 3.59
CA VAL A 90 -3.42 6.88 3.43
C VAL A 90 -3.82 7.60 4.72
N CYS A 91 -3.63 6.98 5.88
CA CYS A 91 -3.90 7.62 7.17
C CYS A 91 -3.14 8.95 7.30
N LEU A 92 -1.85 8.96 7.02
CA LEU A 92 -1.02 10.17 7.12
C LEU A 92 -1.45 11.25 6.14
N LEU A 93 -1.73 10.89 4.90
CA LEU A 93 -2.19 11.84 3.88
C LEU A 93 -3.57 12.43 4.19
N ARG A 94 -4.38 11.72 4.96
CA ARG A 94 -5.67 12.21 5.50
C ARG A 94 -5.53 12.95 6.84
N GLY A 95 -4.31 13.18 7.31
CA GLY A 95 -4.07 13.86 8.59
C GLY A 95 -4.37 13.01 9.82
N ARG A 96 -4.40 11.69 9.69
CA ARG A 96 -4.61 10.73 10.79
C ARG A 96 -3.29 10.06 11.18
N SER A 97 -3.19 9.59 12.42
CA SER A 97 -2.09 8.75 12.85
C SER A 97 -2.11 7.40 12.15
N GLN A 98 -0.93 6.89 11.83
CA GLN A 98 -0.80 5.57 11.21
C GLN A 98 -1.13 4.42 12.18
N ILE A 99 -1.35 3.25 11.64
CA ILE A 99 -1.84 2.07 12.37
C ILE A 99 -0.71 1.09 12.70
N TYR A 100 0.23 0.90 11.77
CA TYR A 100 1.26 -0.16 11.83
C TYR A 100 2.68 0.36 12.04
N GLY A 101 2.88 1.67 12.07
CA GLY A 101 4.20 2.26 12.27
C GLY A 101 5.17 2.04 11.11
N SER A 102 4.68 1.97 9.88
CA SER A 102 5.51 1.70 8.71
C SER A 102 6.17 2.94 8.11
N GLN A 103 5.71 4.14 8.45
CA GLN A 103 6.11 5.39 7.81
C GLN A 103 6.96 6.26 8.72
N PHE A 104 8.10 6.70 8.18
CA PHE A 104 9.06 7.59 8.82
C PHE A 104 9.25 8.85 7.97
N GLN A 105 9.72 9.92 8.59
CA GLN A 105 10.13 11.16 7.95
C GLN A 105 11.57 11.51 8.29
N GLY A 106 12.21 12.29 7.42
CA GLY A 106 13.60 12.72 7.63
C GLY A 106 14.63 11.67 7.23
N ARG A 107 15.89 11.94 7.55
CA ARG A 107 17.04 11.06 7.28
C ARG A 107 18.08 11.16 8.36
N GLY A 108 18.84 10.09 8.59
CA GLY A 108 19.94 10.08 9.54
C GLY A 108 19.49 10.52 10.93
N LYS A 109 20.10 11.56 11.46
CA LYS A 109 19.79 12.10 12.80
C LYS A 109 18.40 12.76 12.91
N THR A 110 17.79 13.12 11.78
CA THR A 110 16.44 13.72 11.72
C THR A 110 15.35 12.68 11.48
N LEU A 111 15.71 11.41 11.34
CA LEU A 111 14.75 10.34 11.10
C LEU A 111 13.79 10.21 12.29
N ARG A 112 12.50 10.36 12.04
CA ARG A 112 11.44 10.29 13.03
C ARG A 112 10.29 9.43 12.52
N LEU A 113 9.69 8.68 13.43
CA LEU A 113 8.45 7.99 13.19
C LEU A 113 7.30 9.01 13.14
N TYR A 114 6.42 8.90 12.14
CA TYR A 114 5.16 9.61 12.16
C TYR A 114 4.26 9.11 13.31
N PRO A 115 3.32 9.94 13.81
CA PRO A 115 2.43 9.52 14.90
C PRO A 115 1.73 8.20 14.61
N VAL A 116 1.65 7.33 15.62
CA VAL A 116 1.05 5.99 15.57
C VAL A 116 -0.10 5.92 16.56
N GLN A 117 -1.21 5.28 16.14
CA GLN A 117 -2.35 5.01 17.01
C GLN A 117 -1.99 3.93 18.03
N ASP A 118 -2.43 4.08 19.27
CA ASP A 118 -2.36 3.06 20.32
C ASP A 118 -1.06 2.22 20.25
N THR A 119 0.04 2.84 20.68
CA THR A 119 1.39 2.25 20.60
C THR A 119 1.55 0.99 21.44
N GLU A 120 0.76 0.83 22.49
CA GLU A 120 0.81 -0.36 23.36
C GLU A 120 0.40 -1.63 22.62
N ARG A 121 -0.51 -1.53 21.64
CA ARG A 121 -0.98 -2.63 20.82
C ARG A 121 -0.36 -2.69 19.43
N LEU A 122 0.66 -1.91 19.18
CA LEU A 122 1.27 -1.83 17.85
C LEU A 122 1.77 -3.19 17.35
N ASP A 123 2.49 -3.93 18.18
CA ASP A 123 3.05 -5.23 17.77
C ASP A 123 1.98 -6.30 17.56
N GLU A 124 0.85 -6.25 18.27
CA GLU A 124 -0.29 -7.11 17.99
C GLU A 124 -0.86 -6.86 16.58
N ARG A 125 -1.05 -5.58 16.23
CA ARG A 125 -1.53 -5.23 14.89
C ARG A 125 -0.55 -5.61 13.81
N ARG A 126 0.73 -5.40 14.05
CA ARG A 126 1.81 -5.79 13.13
C ARG A 126 1.83 -7.30 12.91
N ALA A 127 1.75 -8.07 13.96
CA ALA A 127 1.72 -9.55 13.87
C ALA A 127 0.52 -10.04 13.03
N ALA A 128 -0.65 -9.43 13.20
CA ALA A 128 -1.85 -9.77 12.42
C ALA A 128 -1.65 -9.53 10.91
N MET A 129 -0.76 -8.64 10.52
CA MET A 129 -0.41 -8.35 9.12
C MET A 129 0.88 -9.06 8.66
N GLY A 130 1.39 -10.00 9.43
CA GLY A 130 2.62 -10.71 9.11
C GLY A 130 3.88 -9.84 9.16
N LEU A 131 3.84 -8.72 9.87
CA LEU A 131 4.97 -7.82 10.03
C LEU A 131 5.81 -8.19 11.27
N PRO A 132 7.14 -8.00 11.22
CA PRO A 132 8.00 -8.20 12.38
C PRO A 132 7.67 -7.18 13.49
N PRO A 133 8.09 -7.43 14.76
CA PRO A 133 7.96 -6.46 15.83
C PRO A 133 8.54 -5.09 15.44
N PHE A 134 7.92 -4.03 15.92
CA PHE A 134 8.30 -2.67 15.54
C PHE A 134 9.77 -2.35 15.80
N ALA A 135 10.31 -2.78 16.93
CA ALA A 135 11.71 -2.53 17.29
C ALA A 135 12.71 -3.09 16.27
N GLU A 136 12.40 -4.26 15.71
CA GLU A 136 13.20 -4.87 14.64
C GLU A 136 13.11 -4.07 13.34
N TYR A 137 11.92 -3.69 12.95
CA TYR A 137 11.69 -2.85 11.78
C TYR A 137 12.38 -1.49 11.91
N GLU A 138 12.23 -0.81 13.03
CA GLU A 138 12.88 0.47 13.31
C GLU A 138 14.40 0.38 13.18
N LYS A 139 14.99 -0.67 13.70
CA LYS A 139 16.43 -0.93 13.57
C LYS A 139 16.88 -1.03 12.11
N GLN A 140 16.11 -1.77 11.29
CA GLN A 140 16.38 -1.90 9.87
C GLN A 140 16.27 -0.55 9.14
N ILE A 141 15.24 0.23 9.41
CA ILE A 141 15.05 1.55 8.80
C ILE A 141 16.19 2.50 9.18
N ARG A 142 16.61 2.53 10.44
CA ARG A 142 17.73 3.38 10.89
C ARG A 142 19.08 2.98 10.31
N GLN A 143 19.24 1.75 9.85
CA GLN A 143 20.44 1.30 9.14
C GLN A 143 20.42 1.69 7.65
N MET A 144 19.24 1.88 7.08
CA MET A 144 19.07 2.20 5.64
C MET A 144 19.13 3.70 5.35
N TYR A 145 18.79 4.56 6.32
CA TYR A 145 18.65 6.01 6.19
C TYR A 145 19.41 6.76 7.27
#